data_983f9a45990341288f862e3d9caf6cb9
#
_entry.id   983f9a45990341288f862e3d9caf6cb9
#
_cell.length_a   1.000
_cell.length_b   1.000
_cell.length_c   1.000
_cell.angle_alpha   90.00
_cell.angle_beta   90.00
_cell.angle_gamma   90.00
#
_symmetry.space_group_name_H-M   'P 1'
#
loop_
_entity.id
_entity.type
_entity.pdbx_description
1 polymer ?
#
loop_
_entity_poly.entity_id
_entity_poly.type
_entity_poly.pdbx_seq_one_letter_code
_entity_poly.pdbx_strand_id
1 'polypeptide(L)'
;MLDINEILERFKKNRFVLKALQNPRSPSSVLNYMCSGDTNDPLVKKSLNNINIVSPLLVIWFQSGQSLDKLCKPFIPTVRELKSKPKTLIGNEWDSIDGKIAKVLLADQLSRSCFRGTSEAFAYDEIARDLVHELFNEKNRNETLKKPAAILYLLPWALAHSENIKDLESALSIIELTVKVYPEFTLFEGRNKQAVYQHQQVLEKFGRYPQRNNALGRTSTVQEKKWLDDKANLPIWAGGKLPIDQDIK
;
A
#
# COMPACT_ATOMS: atom_id res chain seq x y z
N MET A 1 15.36 -14.69 -10.69
CA MET A 1 14.33 -14.26 -9.69
C MET A 1 15.03 -13.43 -8.65
N LEU A 2 14.47 -12.28 -8.25
CA LEU A 2 15.08 -11.45 -7.19
C LEU A 2 14.92 -12.16 -5.84
N ASP A 3 16.02 -12.41 -5.12
CA ASP A 3 15.95 -12.98 -3.78
C ASP A 3 15.38 -11.92 -2.80
N ILE A 4 14.23 -12.22 -2.22
CA ILE A 4 13.55 -11.31 -1.29
C ILE A 4 14.41 -11.01 -0.06
N ASN A 5 15.22 -11.96 0.40
CA ASN A 5 16.09 -11.76 1.56
C ASN A 5 17.21 -10.78 1.22
N GLU A 6 17.80 -10.89 0.02
CA GLU A 6 18.83 -9.96 -0.44
C GLU A 6 18.26 -8.54 -0.59
N ILE A 7 17.06 -8.42 -1.20
CA ILE A 7 16.39 -7.13 -1.34
C ILE A 7 16.12 -6.52 0.03
N LEU A 8 15.60 -7.31 0.98
CA LEU A 8 15.30 -6.85 2.33
C LEU A 8 16.56 -6.43 3.10
N GLU A 9 17.68 -7.15 2.94
CA GLU A 9 18.96 -6.77 3.56
C GLU A 9 19.53 -5.47 2.97
N ARG A 10 19.39 -5.25 1.66
CA ARG A 10 19.74 -3.96 1.03
C ARG A 10 18.86 -2.82 1.56
N PHE A 11 17.56 -3.07 1.71
CA PHE A 11 16.60 -2.11 2.28
C PHE A 11 17.01 -1.71 3.71
N LYS A 12 17.29 -2.68 4.58
CA LYS A 12 17.73 -2.45 5.96
C LYS A 12 19.00 -1.60 6.08
N LYS A 13 19.91 -1.71 5.12
CA LYS A 13 21.19 -0.98 5.09
C LYS A 13 21.11 0.35 4.34
N ASN A 14 19.98 0.66 3.73
CA ASN A 14 19.82 1.88 2.94
C ASN A 14 19.84 3.11 3.85
N ARG A 15 20.72 4.09 3.53
CA ARG A 15 20.91 5.30 4.34
C ARG A 15 19.65 6.14 4.50
N PHE A 16 18.78 6.19 3.49
CA PHE A 16 17.53 6.97 3.54
C PHE A 16 16.49 6.28 4.38
N VAL A 17 16.42 4.94 4.33
CA VAL A 17 15.61 4.12 5.23
C VAL A 17 16.05 4.35 6.67
N LEU A 18 17.34 4.22 6.97
CA LEU A 18 17.89 4.42 8.32
C LEU A 18 17.61 5.83 8.83
N LYS A 19 17.80 6.87 8.00
CA LYS A 19 17.50 8.25 8.36
C LYS A 19 16.02 8.47 8.66
N ALA A 20 15.12 7.89 7.84
CA ALA A 20 13.68 7.98 8.04
C ALA A 20 13.24 7.32 9.36
N LEU A 21 13.86 6.19 9.73
CA LEU A 21 13.59 5.50 11.00
C LEU A 21 14.02 6.31 12.23
N GLN A 22 15.02 7.19 12.10
CA GLN A 22 15.45 8.09 13.18
C GLN A 22 14.49 9.27 13.39
N ASN A 23 13.82 9.72 12.33
CA ASN A 23 12.84 10.81 12.38
C ASN A 23 11.59 10.46 11.55
N PRO A 24 10.72 9.57 12.04
CA PRO A 24 9.58 9.05 11.27
C PRO A 24 8.41 10.04 11.14
N ARG A 25 8.51 11.25 11.75
CA ARG A 25 7.41 12.23 11.83
C ARG A 25 7.58 13.37 10.84
N SER A 26 7.75 13.05 9.56
CA SER A 26 7.63 14.04 8.47
C SER A 26 7.16 13.37 7.19
N PRO A 27 6.46 14.09 6.28
CA PRO A 27 6.07 13.54 4.98
C PRO A 27 7.27 13.01 4.19
N SER A 28 8.37 13.77 4.15
CA SER A 28 9.57 13.36 3.43
C SER A 28 10.20 12.08 4.00
N SER A 29 10.21 11.90 5.32
CA SER A 29 10.69 10.66 5.93
C SER A 29 9.83 9.46 5.54
N VAL A 30 8.51 9.60 5.54
CA VAL A 30 7.59 8.53 5.10
C VAL A 30 7.86 8.17 3.65
N LEU A 31 7.91 9.16 2.75
CA LEU A 31 8.16 8.95 1.32
C LEU A 31 9.54 8.34 1.08
N ASN A 32 10.59 8.83 1.74
CA ASN A 32 11.95 8.34 1.60
C ASN A 32 12.08 6.90 2.11
N TYR A 33 11.38 6.56 3.18
CA TYR A 33 11.30 5.18 3.69
C TYR A 33 10.65 4.25 2.66
N MET A 34 9.48 4.64 2.16
CA MET A 34 8.71 3.84 1.20
C MET A 34 9.45 3.66 -0.13
N CYS A 35 10.18 4.67 -0.60
CA CYS A 35 10.89 4.67 -1.87
C CYS A 35 12.38 4.27 -1.75
N SER A 36 12.89 4.04 -0.54
CA SER A 36 14.32 3.75 -0.29
C SER A 36 15.26 4.81 -0.86
N GLY A 37 14.84 6.06 -0.96
CA GLY A 37 15.61 7.14 -1.60
C GLY A 37 15.12 8.52 -1.19
N ASP A 38 15.93 9.54 -1.47
CA ASP A 38 15.52 10.94 -1.26
C ASP A 38 14.51 11.37 -2.33
N THR A 39 13.24 11.38 -1.96
CA THR A 39 12.16 11.75 -2.88
C THR A 39 12.15 13.24 -3.25
N ASN A 40 13.06 14.07 -2.69
CA ASN A 40 13.28 15.45 -3.13
C ASN A 40 14.36 15.56 -4.21
N ASP A 41 15.25 14.56 -4.33
CA ASP A 41 16.28 14.52 -5.36
C ASP A 41 15.64 14.23 -6.74
N PRO A 42 15.88 15.11 -7.76
CA PRO A 42 15.33 14.90 -9.11
C PRO A 42 15.78 13.60 -9.78
N LEU A 43 17.00 13.13 -9.51
CA LEU A 43 17.51 11.87 -10.07
C LEU A 43 16.81 10.66 -9.45
N VAL A 44 16.58 10.70 -8.13
CA VAL A 44 15.78 9.67 -7.44
C VAL A 44 14.35 9.67 -7.96
N LYS A 45 13.71 10.84 -8.07
CA LYS A 45 12.35 10.93 -8.67
C LYS A 45 12.30 10.30 -10.05
N LYS A 46 13.27 10.59 -10.91
CA LYS A 46 13.34 10.00 -12.25
C LYS A 46 13.51 8.48 -12.19
N SER A 47 14.36 7.97 -11.29
CA SER A 47 14.59 6.54 -11.13
C SER A 47 13.34 5.78 -10.65
N LEU A 48 12.48 6.42 -9.85
CA LEU A 48 11.21 5.87 -9.38
C LEU A 48 10.15 5.73 -10.49
N ASN A 49 10.45 6.13 -11.71
CA ASN A 49 9.67 5.84 -12.91
C ASN A 49 10.23 4.63 -13.69
N ASN A 50 11.34 4.05 -13.26
CA ASN A 50 11.96 2.89 -13.90
C ASN A 50 11.46 1.61 -13.24
N ILE A 51 10.85 0.73 -14.03
CA ILE A 51 10.27 -0.53 -13.56
C ILE A 51 11.29 -1.43 -12.86
N ASN A 52 12.55 -1.47 -13.32
CA ASN A 52 13.61 -2.30 -12.74
C ASN A 52 14.05 -1.80 -11.36
N ILE A 53 13.88 -0.50 -11.08
CA ILE A 53 14.14 0.08 -9.75
C ILE A 53 12.93 -0.11 -8.84
N VAL A 54 11.72 -0.02 -9.38
CA VAL A 54 10.48 -0.10 -8.62
C VAL A 54 10.11 -1.51 -8.24
N SER A 55 10.37 -2.51 -9.12
CA SER A 55 10.04 -3.91 -8.84
C SER A 55 10.57 -4.41 -7.49
N PRO A 56 11.85 -4.21 -7.12
CA PRO A 56 12.35 -4.59 -5.80
C PRO A 56 11.61 -3.92 -4.64
N LEU A 57 11.23 -2.64 -4.78
CA LEU A 57 10.46 -1.91 -3.76
C LEU A 57 9.08 -2.55 -3.55
N LEU A 58 8.41 -2.93 -4.64
CA LEU A 58 7.11 -3.58 -4.57
C LEU A 58 7.20 -4.97 -3.93
N VAL A 59 8.28 -5.71 -4.18
CA VAL A 59 8.56 -6.98 -3.49
C VAL A 59 8.67 -6.76 -1.98
N ILE A 60 9.36 -5.70 -1.54
CA ILE A 60 9.44 -5.35 -0.11
C ILE A 60 8.04 -5.14 0.47
N TRP A 61 7.22 -4.29 -0.14
CA TRP A 61 5.93 -3.89 0.44
C TRP A 61 4.87 -4.98 0.36
N PHE A 62 4.87 -5.83 -0.68
CA PHE A 62 3.81 -6.81 -0.90
C PHE A 62 4.20 -8.26 -0.59
N GLN A 63 5.50 -8.57 -0.46
CA GLN A 63 5.95 -9.95 -0.29
C GLN A 63 6.80 -10.21 0.96
N SER A 64 7.34 -9.17 1.62
CA SER A 64 8.19 -9.35 2.82
C SER A 64 7.43 -9.83 4.07
N GLY A 65 6.11 -9.69 4.09
CA GLY A 65 5.28 -10.15 5.20
C GLY A 65 5.79 -9.64 6.57
N GLN A 66 5.89 -10.54 7.54
CA GLN A 66 6.32 -10.22 8.91
C GLN A 66 7.78 -9.75 9.02
N SER A 67 8.62 -10.05 8.04
CA SER A 67 10.02 -9.62 8.04
C SER A 67 10.18 -8.10 7.99
N LEU A 68 9.19 -7.39 7.42
CA LEU A 68 9.15 -5.93 7.36
C LEU A 68 8.60 -5.29 8.65
N ASP A 69 7.78 -5.99 9.42
CA ASP A 69 7.01 -5.42 10.53
C ASP A 69 7.89 -4.74 11.58
N LYS A 70 9.04 -5.38 11.92
CA LYS A 70 9.97 -4.81 12.90
C LYS A 70 10.55 -3.47 12.45
N LEU A 71 10.77 -3.31 11.14
CA LEU A 71 11.31 -2.07 10.54
C LEU A 71 10.27 -0.95 10.48
N CYS A 72 8.98 -1.28 10.50
CA CYS A 72 7.92 -0.29 10.48
C CYS A 72 7.57 0.26 11.88
N LYS A 73 7.94 -0.43 12.96
CA LYS A 73 7.60 -0.05 14.35
C LYS A 73 7.92 1.40 14.74
N PRO A 74 9.03 2.03 14.29
CA PRO A 74 9.30 3.45 14.57
C PRO A 74 8.20 4.40 14.10
N PHE A 75 7.40 4.01 13.09
CA PHE A 75 6.28 4.81 12.59
C PHE A 75 5.00 4.70 13.44
N ILE A 76 4.91 3.79 14.42
CA ILE A 76 3.71 3.60 15.25
C ILE A 76 3.18 4.92 15.85
N PRO A 77 4.00 5.78 16.47
CA PRO A 77 3.50 7.06 16.99
C PRO A 77 2.89 7.93 15.89
N THR A 78 3.55 8.05 14.74
CA THR A 78 3.08 8.88 13.62
C THR A 78 1.80 8.32 12.99
N VAL A 79 1.67 6.99 12.86
CA VAL A 79 0.41 6.37 12.40
C VAL A 79 -0.74 6.71 13.36
N ARG A 80 -0.52 6.63 14.67
CA ARG A 80 -1.53 6.95 15.68
C ARG A 80 -1.94 8.43 15.66
N GLU A 81 -1.03 9.33 15.30
CA GLU A 81 -1.33 10.75 15.14
C GLU A 81 -2.37 11.03 14.05
N LEU A 82 -2.57 10.13 13.07
CA LEU A 82 -3.65 10.27 12.07
C LEU A 82 -5.04 10.39 12.70
N LYS A 83 -5.24 9.81 13.88
CA LYS A 83 -6.49 9.85 14.65
C LYS A 83 -6.45 10.77 15.88
N SER A 84 -5.37 11.52 16.08
CA SER A 84 -5.23 12.41 17.23
C SER A 84 -6.30 13.51 17.25
N LYS A 85 -6.69 13.87 18.45
CA LYS A 85 -7.57 15.02 18.71
C LYS A 85 -6.93 15.89 19.80
N PRO A 86 -6.53 17.14 19.50
CA PRO A 86 -6.63 17.81 18.19
C PRO A 86 -5.74 17.17 17.12
N LYS A 87 -6.02 17.45 15.83
CA LYS A 87 -5.18 16.98 14.72
C LYS A 87 -3.76 17.54 14.83
N THR A 88 -2.75 16.70 14.64
CA THR A 88 -1.33 17.05 14.76
C THR A 88 -0.57 16.98 13.44
N LEU A 89 -1.01 16.13 12.50
CA LEU A 89 -0.43 16.05 11.15
C LEU A 89 -1.13 17.05 10.22
N ILE A 90 -0.88 18.34 10.47
CA ILE A 90 -1.44 19.49 9.75
C ILE A 90 -0.34 20.50 9.42
N GLY A 91 -0.68 21.54 8.64
CA GLY A 91 0.22 22.60 8.22
C GLY A 91 0.80 22.38 6.83
N ASN A 92 1.54 23.35 6.33
CA ASN A 92 1.97 23.40 4.93
C ASN A 92 2.63 22.12 4.42
N GLU A 93 3.40 21.44 5.27
CA GLU A 93 4.08 20.20 4.90
C GLU A 93 3.08 19.02 4.78
N TRP A 94 2.23 18.82 5.80
CA TRP A 94 1.28 17.72 5.84
C TRP A 94 0.03 17.92 4.99
N ASP A 95 -0.32 19.15 4.63
CA ASP A 95 -1.49 19.47 3.81
C ASP A 95 -1.13 19.62 2.31
N SER A 96 0.17 19.55 1.97
CA SER A 96 0.64 19.43 0.60
C SER A 96 0.24 18.09 -0.06
N ILE A 97 0.37 17.97 -1.37
CA ILE A 97 0.16 16.69 -2.09
C ILE A 97 1.07 15.59 -1.53
N ASP A 98 2.36 15.87 -1.29
CA ASP A 98 3.30 14.91 -0.70
C ASP A 98 2.90 14.54 0.74
N GLY A 99 2.43 15.50 1.53
CA GLY A 99 1.93 15.24 2.87
C GLY A 99 0.68 14.36 2.90
N LYS A 100 -0.25 14.60 1.99
CA LYS A 100 -1.45 13.75 1.85
C LYS A 100 -1.08 12.33 1.40
N ILE A 101 -0.15 12.19 0.45
CA ILE A 101 0.38 10.88 0.04
C ILE A 101 1.04 10.18 1.22
N ALA A 102 1.89 10.88 1.99
CA ALA A 102 2.51 10.32 3.18
C ALA A 102 1.47 9.83 4.21
N LYS A 103 0.39 10.59 4.43
CA LYS A 103 -0.73 10.15 5.29
C LYS A 103 -1.42 8.91 4.74
N VAL A 104 -1.63 8.77 3.41
CA VAL A 104 -2.17 7.55 2.79
C VAL A 104 -1.26 6.36 3.08
N LEU A 105 0.06 6.51 2.88
CA LEU A 105 1.03 5.44 3.08
C LEU A 105 1.14 5.04 4.58
N LEU A 106 1.05 6.00 5.49
CA LEU A 106 0.95 5.73 6.93
C LEU A 106 -0.33 4.95 7.26
N ALA A 107 -1.47 5.39 6.72
CA ALA A 107 -2.79 4.85 7.05
C ALA A 107 -3.04 3.47 6.42
N ASP A 108 -2.51 3.21 5.21
CA ASP A 108 -2.77 1.96 4.49
C ASP A 108 -1.60 0.97 4.60
N GLN A 109 -0.38 1.35 4.23
CA GLN A 109 0.73 0.40 4.13
C GLN A 109 1.45 0.21 5.47
N LEU A 110 1.84 1.30 6.15
CA LEU A 110 2.59 1.23 7.40
C LEU A 110 1.72 0.74 8.56
N SER A 111 0.43 1.11 8.63
CA SER A 111 -0.49 0.61 9.64
C SER A 111 -0.58 -0.92 9.63
N ARG A 112 -0.64 -1.54 8.44
CA ARG A 112 -0.71 -2.99 8.28
C ARG A 112 0.54 -3.69 8.80
N SER A 113 1.71 -3.14 8.57
CA SER A 113 2.97 -3.69 9.08
C SER A 113 3.18 -3.40 10.57
N CYS A 114 2.80 -2.20 11.04
CA CYS A 114 2.93 -1.81 12.45
C CYS A 114 2.03 -2.62 13.39
N PHE A 115 0.81 -2.96 12.93
CA PHE A 115 -0.25 -3.54 13.77
C PHE A 115 -0.77 -4.87 13.25
N ARG A 116 0.05 -5.62 12.49
CA ARG A 116 -0.35 -6.89 11.87
C ARG A 116 -1.01 -7.84 12.88
N GLY A 117 -2.14 -8.42 12.48
CA GLY A 117 -2.90 -9.37 13.29
C GLY A 117 -3.85 -8.73 14.31
N THR A 118 -3.89 -7.40 14.39
CA THR A 118 -4.80 -6.66 15.29
C THR A 118 -5.82 -5.84 14.51
N SER A 119 -6.89 -5.41 15.17
CA SER A 119 -7.88 -4.49 14.57
C SER A 119 -7.28 -3.12 14.23
N GLU A 120 -6.23 -2.70 14.92
CA GLU A 120 -5.56 -1.41 14.66
C GLU A 120 -4.93 -1.37 13.26
N ALA A 121 -4.56 -2.53 12.67
CA ALA A 121 -4.07 -2.61 11.28
C ALA A 121 -5.05 -2.08 10.23
N PHE A 122 -6.34 -2.08 10.53
CA PHE A 122 -7.43 -1.65 9.64
C PHE A 122 -8.11 -0.36 10.11
N ALA A 123 -7.71 0.14 11.28
CA ALA A 123 -8.39 1.28 11.91
C ALA A 123 -8.25 2.59 11.12
N TYR A 124 -7.32 2.68 10.18
CA TYR A 124 -6.99 3.87 9.41
C TYR A 124 -7.46 3.80 7.95
N ASP A 125 -8.11 2.69 7.53
CA ASP A 125 -8.52 2.45 6.14
C ASP A 125 -9.43 3.57 5.60
N GLU A 126 -10.35 4.09 6.42
CA GLU A 126 -11.23 5.19 6.05
C GLU A 126 -10.45 6.49 5.77
N ILE A 127 -9.45 6.79 6.59
CA ILE A 127 -8.59 7.97 6.40
C ILE A 127 -7.80 7.84 5.09
N ALA A 128 -7.23 6.65 4.81
CA ALA A 128 -6.48 6.41 3.58
C ALA A 128 -7.38 6.56 2.35
N ARG A 129 -8.58 5.95 2.38
CA ARG A 129 -9.59 6.04 1.32
C ARG A 129 -9.96 7.49 1.01
N ASP A 130 -10.34 8.26 2.02
CA ASP A 130 -10.80 9.64 1.85
C ASP A 130 -9.69 10.54 1.30
N LEU A 131 -8.45 10.33 1.75
CA LEU A 131 -7.29 11.04 1.21
C LEU A 131 -7.00 10.69 -0.25
N VAL A 132 -7.18 9.42 -0.67
CA VAL A 132 -7.01 9.06 -2.09
C VAL A 132 -8.10 9.71 -2.94
N HIS A 133 -9.35 9.73 -2.51
CA HIS A 133 -10.40 10.47 -3.20
C HIS A 133 -10.07 11.97 -3.28
N GLU A 134 -9.53 12.57 -2.22
CA GLU A 134 -9.07 13.96 -2.23
C GLU A 134 -7.91 14.19 -3.22
N LEU A 135 -6.93 13.30 -3.27
CA LEU A 135 -5.78 13.37 -4.18
C LEU A 135 -6.19 13.28 -5.66
N PHE A 136 -7.24 12.53 -5.97
CA PHE A 136 -7.72 12.32 -7.34
C PHE A 136 -8.97 13.13 -7.69
N ASN A 137 -9.40 14.07 -6.84
CA ASN A 137 -10.44 15.02 -7.20
C ASN A 137 -9.98 15.99 -8.32
N GLU A 138 -10.90 16.76 -8.88
CA GLU A 138 -10.61 17.69 -10.00
C GLU A 138 -9.49 18.68 -9.67
N LYS A 139 -9.41 19.16 -8.43
CA LYS A 139 -8.43 20.14 -7.98
C LYS A 139 -7.01 19.58 -7.89
N ASN A 140 -6.86 18.37 -7.37
CA ASN A 140 -5.55 17.82 -6.98
C ASN A 140 -4.99 16.81 -7.98
N ARG A 141 -5.84 16.20 -8.82
CA ARG A 141 -5.47 15.09 -9.71
C ARG A 141 -4.25 15.38 -10.59
N ASN A 142 -4.21 16.56 -11.20
CA ASN A 142 -3.11 16.90 -12.12
C ASN A 142 -1.77 16.99 -11.40
N GLU A 143 -1.72 17.52 -10.17
CA GLU A 143 -0.51 17.57 -9.37
C GLU A 143 -0.15 16.20 -8.79
N THR A 144 -1.14 15.40 -8.44
CA THR A 144 -0.94 14.01 -8.00
C THR A 144 -0.33 13.17 -9.11
N LEU A 145 -0.82 13.26 -10.33
CA LEU A 145 -0.30 12.50 -11.48
C LEU A 145 1.12 12.88 -11.91
N LYS A 146 1.67 13.99 -11.43
CA LYS A 146 3.10 14.36 -11.60
C LYS A 146 4.03 13.61 -10.64
N LYS A 147 3.48 12.86 -9.67
CA LYS A 147 4.32 12.09 -8.73
C LYS A 147 4.89 10.85 -9.41
N PRO A 148 6.06 10.36 -8.96
CA PRO A 148 6.68 9.17 -9.53
C PRO A 148 5.75 7.96 -9.59
N ALA A 149 5.91 7.15 -10.63
CA ALA A 149 5.11 5.95 -10.86
C ALA A 149 5.10 4.99 -9.66
N ALA A 150 6.24 4.83 -8.98
CA ALA A 150 6.34 4.02 -7.76
C ALA A 150 5.35 4.46 -6.67
N ILE A 151 5.16 5.77 -6.51
CA ILE A 151 4.22 6.34 -5.52
C ILE A 151 2.78 6.14 -6.01
N LEU A 152 2.49 6.51 -7.28
CA LEU A 152 1.15 6.36 -7.84
C LEU A 152 0.67 4.91 -7.82
N TYR A 153 1.59 3.94 -7.96
CA TYR A 153 1.29 2.52 -7.88
C TYR A 153 0.73 2.09 -6.51
N LEU A 154 1.13 2.76 -5.43
CA LEU A 154 0.71 2.40 -4.07
C LEU A 154 -0.67 2.97 -3.69
N LEU A 155 -1.10 4.07 -4.31
CA LEU A 155 -2.32 4.78 -3.89
C LEU A 155 -3.63 3.99 -4.13
N PRO A 156 -3.83 3.26 -5.26
CA PRO A 156 -5.06 2.51 -5.50
C PRO A 156 -5.35 1.45 -4.44
N TRP A 157 -4.31 0.94 -3.76
CA TRP A 157 -4.48 -0.10 -2.74
C TRP A 157 -5.30 0.34 -1.54
N ALA A 158 -5.22 1.62 -1.15
CA ALA A 158 -6.06 2.17 -0.10
C ALA A 158 -7.56 2.05 -0.42
N LEU A 159 -7.92 2.16 -1.71
CA LEU A 159 -9.29 1.96 -2.20
C LEU A 159 -9.63 0.47 -2.35
N ALA A 160 -8.69 -0.35 -2.86
CA ALA A 160 -8.88 -1.79 -2.99
C ALA A 160 -9.05 -2.48 -1.61
N HIS A 161 -8.50 -1.89 -0.56
CA HIS A 161 -8.67 -2.36 0.80
C HIS A 161 -9.99 -1.93 1.45
N SER A 162 -10.78 -1.06 0.83
CA SER A 162 -12.12 -0.69 1.28
C SER A 162 -13.10 -1.87 1.12
N GLU A 163 -14.03 -2.01 2.05
CA GLU A 163 -15.15 -2.94 1.92
C GLU A 163 -16.33 -2.30 1.14
N ASN A 164 -16.03 -1.48 0.11
CA ASN A 164 -17.00 -0.78 -0.74
C ASN A 164 -16.65 -0.95 -2.23
N ILE A 165 -17.55 -1.54 -3.01
CA ILE A 165 -17.34 -1.83 -4.44
C ILE A 165 -17.03 -0.55 -5.25
N LYS A 166 -17.65 0.59 -4.94
CA LYS A 166 -17.38 1.85 -5.65
C LYS A 166 -15.94 2.33 -5.48
N ASP A 167 -15.32 2.04 -4.35
CA ASP A 167 -13.91 2.36 -4.14
C ASP A 167 -13.00 1.49 -5.01
N LEU A 168 -13.38 0.22 -5.25
CA LEU A 168 -12.65 -0.66 -6.17
C LEU A 168 -12.72 -0.18 -7.62
N GLU A 169 -13.88 0.31 -8.06
CA GLU A 169 -14.04 0.94 -9.38
C GLU A 169 -13.12 2.18 -9.51
N SER A 170 -13.05 2.99 -8.46
CA SER A 170 -12.13 4.13 -8.40
C SER A 170 -10.66 3.68 -8.43
N ALA A 171 -10.30 2.59 -7.75
CA ALA A 171 -8.96 2.01 -7.80
C ALA A 171 -8.56 1.60 -9.22
N LEU A 172 -9.46 0.94 -9.96
CA LEU A 172 -9.23 0.57 -11.37
C LEU A 172 -8.98 1.81 -12.23
N SER A 173 -9.78 2.86 -12.06
CA SER A 173 -9.62 4.12 -12.79
C SER A 173 -8.26 4.78 -12.51
N ILE A 174 -7.77 4.75 -11.26
CA ILE A 174 -6.46 5.30 -10.89
C ILE A 174 -5.33 4.47 -11.51
N ILE A 175 -5.45 3.14 -11.55
CA ILE A 175 -4.48 2.26 -12.23
C ILE A 175 -4.37 2.64 -13.71
N GLU A 176 -5.50 2.82 -14.39
CA GLU A 176 -5.54 3.23 -15.80
C GLU A 176 -4.92 4.61 -16.04
N LEU A 177 -5.21 5.58 -15.16
CA LEU A 177 -4.60 6.91 -15.23
C LEU A 177 -3.09 6.84 -15.04
N THR A 178 -2.61 6.01 -14.10
CA THR A 178 -1.17 5.84 -13.85
C THR A 178 -0.46 5.29 -15.09
N VAL A 179 -1.02 4.27 -15.75
CA VAL A 179 -0.42 3.68 -16.96
C VAL A 179 -0.48 4.64 -18.15
N LYS A 180 -1.51 5.48 -18.26
CA LYS A 180 -1.55 6.54 -19.30
C LYS A 180 -0.39 7.53 -19.15
N VAL A 181 0.00 7.85 -17.89
CA VAL A 181 1.14 8.76 -17.62
C VAL A 181 2.48 8.03 -17.73
N TYR A 182 2.54 6.77 -17.32
CA TYR A 182 3.75 5.94 -17.26
C TYR A 182 3.52 4.61 -18.00
N PRO A 183 3.59 4.60 -19.36
CA PRO A 183 3.28 3.41 -20.16
C PRO A 183 4.19 2.20 -19.87
N GLU A 184 5.42 2.42 -19.41
CA GLU A 184 6.34 1.36 -19.00
C GLU A 184 5.82 0.51 -17.83
N PHE A 185 4.80 0.98 -17.10
CA PHE A 185 4.14 0.24 -16.02
C PHE A 185 2.98 -0.65 -16.47
N THR A 186 2.74 -0.79 -17.78
CA THR A 186 1.68 -1.65 -18.35
C THR A 186 1.77 -3.11 -17.87
N LEU A 187 3.00 -3.63 -17.64
CA LEU A 187 3.18 -4.99 -17.09
C LEU A 187 2.56 -5.17 -15.70
N PHE A 188 2.48 -4.10 -14.90
CA PHE A 188 1.83 -4.15 -13.60
C PHE A 188 0.33 -3.87 -13.66
N GLU A 189 -0.16 -3.25 -14.74
CA GLU A 189 -1.58 -2.96 -14.90
C GLU A 189 -2.42 -4.24 -14.78
N GLY A 190 -2.09 -5.27 -15.55
CA GLY A 190 -2.82 -6.54 -15.56
C GLY A 190 -2.85 -7.19 -14.18
N ARG A 191 -1.70 -7.26 -13.49
CA ARG A 191 -1.60 -7.83 -12.14
C ARG A 191 -2.40 -7.04 -11.12
N ASN A 192 -2.33 -5.70 -11.17
CA ASN A 192 -3.07 -4.84 -10.26
C ASN A 192 -4.57 -4.92 -10.49
N LYS A 193 -5.01 -4.84 -11.75
CA LYS A 193 -6.43 -5.01 -12.08
C LYS A 193 -6.94 -6.38 -11.64
N GLN A 194 -6.17 -7.44 -11.89
CA GLN A 194 -6.53 -8.79 -11.44
C GLN A 194 -6.70 -8.84 -9.91
N ALA A 195 -5.79 -8.24 -9.15
CA ALA A 195 -5.90 -8.22 -7.70
C ALA A 195 -7.12 -7.40 -7.23
N VAL A 196 -7.42 -6.26 -7.86
CA VAL A 196 -8.64 -5.49 -7.55
C VAL A 196 -9.90 -6.29 -7.89
N TYR A 197 -9.94 -6.99 -9.03
CA TYR A 197 -11.07 -7.88 -9.38
C TYR A 197 -11.23 -9.03 -8.37
N GLN A 198 -10.14 -9.62 -7.87
CA GLN A 198 -10.23 -10.61 -6.79
C GLN A 198 -10.85 -10.02 -5.53
N HIS A 199 -10.50 -8.79 -5.14
CA HIS A 199 -11.13 -8.10 -4.02
C HIS A 199 -12.62 -7.87 -4.27
N GLN A 200 -12.99 -7.45 -5.47
CA GLN A 200 -14.38 -7.25 -5.88
C GLN A 200 -15.19 -8.53 -5.77
N GLN A 201 -14.70 -9.66 -6.30
CA GLN A 201 -15.36 -10.97 -6.20
C GLN A 201 -15.61 -11.39 -4.76
N VAL A 202 -14.66 -11.08 -3.86
CA VAL A 202 -14.82 -11.38 -2.42
C VAL A 202 -15.90 -10.50 -1.81
N LEU A 203 -15.94 -9.21 -2.14
CA LEU A 203 -17.00 -8.30 -1.66
C LEU A 203 -18.37 -8.65 -2.23
N GLU A 204 -18.48 -9.00 -3.51
CA GLU A 204 -19.72 -9.45 -4.14
C GLU A 204 -20.26 -10.72 -3.46
N LYS A 205 -19.35 -11.63 -3.07
CA LYS A 205 -19.71 -12.90 -2.45
C LYS A 205 -20.08 -12.78 -0.98
N PHE A 206 -19.34 -11.98 -0.20
CA PHE A 206 -19.45 -11.97 1.25
C PHE A 206 -19.87 -10.60 1.83
N GLY A 207 -19.89 -9.53 1.03
CA GLY A 207 -20.15 -8.17 1.49
C GLY A 207 -19.03 -7.57 2.36
N ARG A 208 -17.95 -8.32 2.58
CA ARG A 208 -16.80 -7.96 3.42
C ARG A 208 -15.60 -8.84 3.12
N TYR A 209 -14.44 -8.51 3.73
CA TYR A 209 -13.23 -9.32 3.65
C TYR A 209 -13.14 -10.32 4.81
N PRO A 210 -13.45 -11.63 4.62
CA PRO A 210 -13.49 -12.62 5.69
C PRO A 210 -12.17 -12.82 6.43
N GLN A 211 -11.01 -12.65 5.77
CA GLN A 211 -9.68 -12.77 6.39
C GLN A 211 -9.44 -11.74 7.50
N ARG A 212 -10.23 -10.67 7.57
CA ARG A 212 -10.16 -9.66 8.64
C ARG A 212 -11.02 -10.00 9.85
N ASN A 213 -11.92 -11.00 9.73
CA ASN A 213 -12.92 -11.26 10.75
C ASN A 213 -12.31 -11.49 12.13
N ASN A 214 -11.26 -12.32 12.21
CA ASN A 214 -10.61 -12.60 13.49
C ASN A 214 -10.03 -11.33 14.14
N ALA A 215 -9.28 -10.53 13.37
CA ALA A 215 -8.67 -9.29 13.88
C ALA A 215 -9.72 -8.23 14.27
N LEU A 216 -10.87 -8.22 13.59
CA LEU A 216 -11.97 -7.27 13.84
C LEU A 216 -13.03 -7.79 14.83
N GLY A 217 -12.82 -8.97 15.43
CA GLY A 217 -13.80 -9.59 16.35
C GLY A 217 -15.12 -9.99 15.68
N ARG A 218 -15.11 -10.19 14.35
CA ARG A 218 -16.30 -10.60 13.57
C ARG A 218 -16.43 -12.12 13.57
N THR A 219 -17.63 -12.63 13.79
CA THR A 219 -17.92 -14.06 13.63
C THR A 219 -17.98 -14.42 12.15
N SER A 220 -17.19 -15.42 11.73
CA SER A 220 -17.22 -15.92 10.35
C SER A 220 -18.41 -16.87 10.15
N THR A 221 -19.10 -16.72 9.03
CA THR A 221 -20.13 -17.65 8.57
C THR A 221 -19.51 -18.99 8.16
N VAL A 222 -20.33 -20.01 7.98
CA VAL A 222 -19.88 -21.35 7.50
C VAL A 222 -19.22 -21.23 6.12
N GLN A 223 -19.79 -20.40 5.22
CA GLN A 223 -19.24 -20.18 3.88
C GLN A 223 -17.91 -19.44 3.91
N GLU A 224 -17.76 -18.43 4.76
CA GLU A 224 -16.50 -17.71 4.94
C GLU A 224 -15.40 -18.62 5.51
N LYS A 225 -15.73 -19.48 6.49
CA LYS A 225 -14.78 -20.47 7.03
C LYS A 225 -14.31 -21.41 5.93
N LYS A 226 -15.26 -21.99 5.15
CA LYS A 226 -14.92 -22.88 4.03
C LYS A 226 -13.99 -22.18 3.02
N TRP A 227 -14.25 -20.91 2.71
CA TRP A 227 -13.39 -20.13 1.81
C TRP A 227 -12.00 -19.86 2.40
N LEU A 228 -11.91 -19.54 3.69
CA LEU A 228 -10.64 -19.29 4.38
C LEU A 228 -9.77 -20.55 4.53
N ASP A 229 -10.41 -21.74 4.59
CA ASP A 229 -9.73 -23.02 4.72
C ASP A 229 -9.19 -23.56 3.39
N ASP A 230 -9.72 -23.10 2.25
CA ASP A 230 -9.28 -23.48 0.91
C ASP A 230 -8.01 -22.75 0.49
N LYS A 231 -6.89 -23.06 1.16
CA LYS A 231 -5.60 -22.38 0.97
C LYS A 231 -5.02 -22.50 -0.44
N ALA A 232 -5.44 -23.47 -1.22
CA ALA A 232 -4.98 -23.65 -2.60
C ALA A 232 -5.59 -22.60 -3.56
N ASN A 233 -6.83 -22.20 -3.31
CA ASN A 233 -7.58 -21.27 -4.16
C ASN A 233 -7.74 -19.88 -3.51
N LEU A 234 -7.26 -19.71 -2.29
CA LEU A 234 -7.34 -18.44 -1.59
C LEU A 234 -6.36 -17.42 -2.24
N PRO A 235 -6.77 -16.18 -2.52
CA PRO A 235 -5.83 -15.14 -2.97
C PRO A 235 -4.67 -14.94 -1.99
N ILE A 236 -3.48 -14.62 -2.51
CA ILE A 236 -2.27 -14.41 -1.68
C ILE A 236 -2.51 -13.37 -0.59
N TRP A 237 -3.16 -12.25 -0.92
CA TRP A 237 -3.49 -11.18 0.00
C TRP A 237 -4.47 -11.60 1.11
N ALA A 238 -5.20 -12.69 0.91
CA ALA A 238 -6.09 -13.28 1.91
C ALA A 238 -5.45 -14.44 2.69
N GLY A 239 -4.15 -14.71 2.47
CA GLY A 239 -3.40 -15.77 3.13
C GLY A 239 -3.31 -17.08 2.34
N GLY A 240 -3.56 -17.03 1.04
CA GLY A 240 -3.30 -18.13 0.11
C GLY A 240 -1.80 -18.38 -0.09
N LYS A 241 -1.48 -19.51 -0.67
CA LYS A 241 -0.11 -19.85 -1.05
C LYS A 241 0.21 -19.23 -2.40
N LEU A 242 1.46 -18.80 -2.59
CA LEU A 242 2.00 -18.55 -3.94
C LEU A 242 1.84 -19.83 -4.75
N PRO A 243 1.39 -19.76 -6.02
CA PRO A 243 1.48 -20.89 -6.90
C PRO A 243 2.94 -21.37 -6.89
N ILE A 244 3.17 -22.61 -6.48
CA ILE A 244 4.46 -23.27 -6.67
C ILE A 244 4.63 -23.31 -8.18
N ASP A 245 5.70 -22.71 -8.69
CA ASP A 245 6.05 -22.56 -10.09
C ASP A 245 5.29 -23.52 -11.02
N GLN A 246 4.23 -23.02 -11.67
CA GLN A 246 3.79 -23.61 -12.92
C GLN A 246 4.67 -22.95 -13.98
N ASP A 247 5.63 -23.73 -14.45
CA ASP A 247 6.54 -23.49 -15.54
C ASP A 247 6.14 -22.37 -16.50
N ILE A 248 6.87 -21.25 -16.41
CA ILE A 248 6.96 -20.33 -17.55
C ILE A 248 7.85 -21.06 -18.56
N LYS A 249 7.22 -21.89 -19.39
CA LYS A 249 7.78 -22.32 -20.65
C LYS A 249 7.64 -21.23 -21.70
#